data_b2030e55736e1f1e68d1cb39596fcc79
#
_entry.id   b2030e55736e1f1e68d1cb39596fcc79
#
_cell.length_a   1.000
_cell.length_b   1.000
_cell.length_c   1.000
_cell.angle_alpha   90.00
_cell.angle_beta   90.00
_cell.angle_gamma   90.00
#
_symmetry.space_group_name_H-M   'P 1'
#
loop_
_entity.id
_entity.type
_entity.pdbx_description
1 polymer ?
#
loop_
_entity_poly.entity_id
_entity_poly.type
_entity_poly.pdbx_seq_one_letter_code
_entity_poly.pdbx_strand_id
1 'polypeptide(L)'
;QETVAKEDRTKDESEVIQFDEHQSKISSIDRELRDCRLIEKELINTAKPLSNEEGVEMHSSVIQVKAPTLPPGLGLIKRLACQLHADLYHRDVVAVARQYCAQWPQIEMDIKAAVATGTVASATWAGNLVYAQNLASEFLEFLVPQTYLGRIPGLTRVPFNSRIPRENSVITAQWVGEGASKPVAAGTFDTVTLTFAKTACIMGVTDELARFSSPSVEMLVRDNLAKGIAKFLDEQFIKPTVTAVTNVSPASITNGADTDSASGTDITAVIHDIRQILFHFQEYNIPTDNLTLIMQPVLATSIGTMLTTLGVVAFPNVNGNGGNILGITVLTSNNSPAGQVTAIHPPSVFVADEGGLQIDVSREASVELDSAPAAGNYHLVSAFQNNLVFVRAERYITWMRGRDKGVFYLTSAAYGGAVTG
;
A
#
# COMPACT_ATOMS: atom_id res chain seq x y z
N GLN A 1 -47.58 -6.82 -25.38
CA GLN A 1 -48.38 -5.94 -26.27
C GLN A 1 -47.62 -5.49 -27.50
N GLU A 2 -46.32 -5.05 -27.36
CA GLU A 2 -45.54 -4.59 -28.51
C GLU A 2 -45.25 -5.67 -29.55
N THR A 3 -45.04 -6.91 -29.12
CA THR A 3 -44.80 -8.06 -30.02
C THR A 3 -46.03 -8.43 -30.83
N VAL A 4 -47.23 -8.43 -30.19
CA VAL A 4 -48.51 -8.73 -30.86
C VAL A 4 -48.89 -7.64 -31.84
N ALA A 5 -48.60 -6.37 -31.48
CA ALA A 5 -48.85 -5.22 -32.38
C ALA A 5 -47.93 -5.19 -33.61
N LYS A 6 -46.72 -5.78 -33.53
CA LYS A 6 -45.77 -5.91 -34.65
C LYS A 6 -46.14 -7.04 -35.62
N GLU A 7 -46.88 -8.06 -35.16
CA GLU A 7 -47.24 -9.24 -35.96
C GLU A 7 -48.66 -9.12 -36.56
N ASP A 8 -49.39 -8.02 -36.30
CA ASP A 8 -50.75 -7.74 -36.82
C ASP A 8 -51.73 -8.90 -36.61
N ARG A 9 -51.58 -9.62 -35.45
CA ARG A 9 -52.43 -10.77 -35.07
C ARG A 9 -53.24 -10.46 -33.80
N THR A 10 -54.36 -11.13 -33.63
CA THR A 10 -55.10 -11.12 -32.38
C THR A 10 -54.41 -11.97 -31.31
N LYS A 11 -54.51 -11.54 -30.06
CA LYS A 11 -53.93 -12.27 -28.92
C LYS A 11 -54.48 -13.69 -28.83
N ASP A 12 -53.62 -14.66 -28.57
CA ASP A 12 -54.03 -16.02 -28.30
C ASP A 12 -54.61 -16.14 -26.88
N GLU A 13 -55.43 -17.16 -26.64
CA GLU A 13 -56.13 -17.35 -25.36
C GLU A 13 -55.16 -17.45 -24.16
N SER A 14 -54.02 -18.07 -24.37
CA SER A 14 -52.96 -18.18 -23.38
C SER A 14 -52.29 -16.81 -23.06
N GLU A 15 -52.17 -15.94 -24.06
CA GLU A 15 -51.59 -14.60 -23.92
C GLU A 15 -52.57 -13.64 -23.20
N VAL A 16 -53.84 -13.84 -23.38
CA VAL A 16 -54.88 -13.10 -22.66
C VAL A 16 -54.89 -13.44 -21.18
N ILE A 17 -54.81 -14.74 -20.84
CA ILE A 17 -54.75 -15.20 -19.45
C ILE A 17 -53.47 -14.65 -18.74
N GLN A 18 -52.32 -14.70 -19.38
CA GLN A 18 -51.08 -14.14 -18.81
C GLN A 18 -51.15 -12.61 -18.65
N PHE A 19 -51.80 -11.94 -19.58
CA PHE A 19 -51.98 -10.49 -19.50
C PHE A 19 -52.87 -10.11 -18.32
N ASP A 20 -53.99 -10.82 -18.12
CA ASP A 20 -54.90 -10.58 -17.01
C ASP A 20 -54.27 -10.92 -15.65
N GLU A 21 -53.45 -11.97 -15.58
CA GLU A 21 -52.63 -12.27 -14.37
C GLU A 21 -51.63 -11.16 -14.04
N HIS A 22 -50.94 -10.67 -15.06
CA HIS A 22 -49.98 -9.56 -14.84
C HIS A 22 -50.69 -8.28 -14.46
N GLN A 23 -51.86 -7.99 -15.05
CA GLN A 23 -52.66 -6.83 -14.72
C GLN A 23 -53.23 -6.89 -13.29
N SER A 24 -53.64 -8.07 -12.85
CA SER A 24 -54.03 -8.34 -11.47
C SER A 24 -52.88 -8.12 -10.48
N LYS A 25 -51.67 -8.61 -10.80
CA LYS A 25 -50.47 -8.38 -9.98
C LYS A 25 -50.08 -6.91 -9.91
N ILE A 26 -50.13 -6.18 -11.04
CA ILE A 26 -49.89 -4.75 -11.08
C ILE A 26 -50.86 -4.00 -10.19
N SER A 27 -52.17 -4.33 -10.28
CA SER A 27 -53.19 -3.64 -9.47
C SER A 27 -53.04 -3.93 -7.96
N SER A 28 -52.55 -5.14 -7.56
CA SER A 28 -52.24 -5.44 -6.16
C SER A 28 -51.05 -4.65 -5.64
N ILE A 29 -49.97 -4.57 -6.43
CA ILE A 29 -48.77 -3.80 -6.09
C ILE A 29 -49.07 -2.30 -6.01
N ASP A 30 -49.89 -1.77 -6.93
CA ASP A 30 -50.31 -0.37 -6.89
C ASP A 30 -51.19 -0.03 -5.67
N ARG A 31 -51.94 -1.03 -5.15
CA ARG A 31 -52.67 -0.87 -3.90
C ARG A 31 -51.73 -0.82 -2.70
N GLU A 32 -50.80 -1.76 -2.61
CA GLU A 32 -49.78 -1.80 -1.54
C GLU A 32 -48.93 -0.50 -1.53
N LEU A 33 -48.53 -0.01 -2.71
CA LEU A 33 -47.80 1.26 -2.82
C LEU A 33 -48.63 2.46 -2.32
N ARG A 34 -49.93 2.47 -2.58
CA ARG A 34 -50.80 3.52 -2.05
C ARG A 34 -50.93 3.46 -0.54
N ASP A 35 -51.07 2.26 0.00
CA ASP A 35 -51.16 2.05 1.46
C ASP A 35 -49.86 2.45 2.16
N CYS A 36 -48.69 2.08 1.62
CA CYS A 36 -47.43 2.51 2.12
C CYS A 36 -47.23 4.04 2.11
N ARG A 37 -47.67 4.71 1.03
CA ARG A 37 -47.61 6.18 0.96
C ARG A 37 -48.57 6.86 1.94
N LEU A 38 -49.72 6.25 2.25
CA LEU A 38 -50.63 6.77 3.27
C LEU A 38 -50.01 6.64 4.68
N ILE A 39 -49.41 5.51 4.97
CA ILE A 39 -48.69 5.27 6.27
C ILE A 39 -47.52 6.26 6.42
N GLU A 40 -46.73 6.46 5.36
CA GLU A 40 -45.66 7.45 5.36
C GLU A 40 -46.17 8.87 5.66
N LYS A 41 -47.27 9.24 5.03
CA LYS A 41 -47.93 10.56 5.22
C LYS A 41 -48.47 10.73 6.64
N GLU A 42 -49.04 9.68 7.22
CA GLU A 42 -49.52 9.69 8.62
C GLU A 42 -48.34 9.78 9.61
N LEU A 43 -47.24 9.05 9.34
CA LEU A 43 -46.03 9.11 10.16
C LEU A 43 -45.39 10.51 10.12
N ILE A 44 -45.35 11.16 8.95
CA ILE A 44 -44.87 12.54 8.83
C ILE A 44 -45.78 13.54 9.58
N ASN A 45 -47.09 13.36 9.53
CA ASN A 45 -48.05 14.24 10.19
C ASN A 45 -48.11 14.03 11.72
N THR A 46 -47.77 12.84 12.21
CA THR A 46 -47.72 12.51 13.64
C THR A 46 -46.36 12.80 14.27
N ALA A 47 -45.35 13.09 13.48
CA ALA A 47 -44.02 13.51 13.98
C ALA A 47 -44.13 14.88 14.65
N LYS A 48 -44.16 14.91 15.98
CA LYS A 48 -44.08 16.16 16.75
C LYS A 48 -42.65 16.71 16.62
N PRO A 49 -42.47 18.01 16.26
CA PRO A 49 -41.17 18.62 16.39
C PRO A 49 -40.78 18.68 17.88
N LEU A 50 -39.68 18.07 18.23
CA LEU A 50 -39.07 18.18 19.56
C LEU A 50 -38.56 19.61 19.74
N SER A 51 -39.24 20.40 20.58
CA SER A 51 -38.73 21.69 21.04
C SER A 51 -37.52 21.47 21.94
N ASN A 52 -36.42 22.13 21.62
CA ASN A 52 -35.24 22.21 22.43
C ASN A 52 -35.49 23.03 23.71
N GLU A 53 -35.99 22.40 24.76
CA GLU A 53 -35.83 22.91 26.13
C GLU A 53 -35.66 21.72 27.06
N GLU A 54 -34.57 21.80 27.84
CA GLU A 54 -34.08 20.90 28.88
C GLU A 54 -33.16 19.75 28.44
N GLY A 55 -31.87 19.91 28.89
CA GLY A 55 -30.75 19.05 28.64
C GLY A 55 -30.92 17.61 29.13
N VAL A 56 -31.38 16.77 28.24
CA VAL A 56 -31.20 15.33 28.31
C VAL A 56 -30.49 14.93 27.03
N GLU A 57 -29.27 14.41 27.17
CA GLU A 57 -28.55 13.75 26.08
C GLU A 57 -29.36 12.56 25.57
N MET A 58 -30.31 12.81 24.67
CA MET A 58 -30.91 11.76 23.89
C MET A 58 -29.95 11.39 22.78
N HIS A 59 -29.29 10.24 22.94
CA HIS A 59 -28.73 9.52 21.81
C HIS A 59 -29.87 9.28 20.79
N SER A 60 -30.08 10.21 19.85
CA SER A 60 -30.88 9.95 18.68
C SER A 60 -30.14 8.85 17.91
N SER A 61 -30.61 7.62 18.01
CA SER A 61 -30.26 6.58 17.07
C SER A 61 -30.92 6.91 15.73
N VAL A 62 -30.40 7.92 15.06
CA VAL A 62 -30.56 8.02 13.62
C VAL A 62 -29.96 6.71 13.09
N ILE A 63 -30.80 5.84 12.53
CA ILE A 63 -30.31 4.71 11.74
C ILE A 63 -29.60 5.37 10.55
N GLN A 64 -28.34 5.75 10.75
CA GLN A 64 -27.44 6.00 9.65
C GLN A 64 -27.28 4.62 8.99
N VAL A 65 -27.98 4.41 7.90
CA VAL A 65 -27.62 3.37 6.95
C VAL A 65 -26.19 3.74 6.54
N LYS A 66 -25.23 3.12 7.21
CA LYS A 66 -23.82 3.31 6.93
C LYS A 66 -23.65 2.86 5.50
N ALA A 67 -23.43 3.80 4.59
CA ALA A 67 -23.12 3.47 3.21
C ALA A 67 -22.00 2.41 3.25
N PRO A 68 -22.06 1.35 2.44
CA PRO A 68 -21.07 0.29 2.48
C PRO A 68 -19.69 0.93 2.36
N THR A 69 -18.85 0.68 3.35
CA THR A 69 -17.49 1.23 3.40
C THR A 69 -16.74 0.65 2.21
N LEU A 70 -16.23 1.51 1.36
CA LEU A 70 -15.42 1.11 0.22
C LEU A 70 -14.16 0.39 0.74
N PRO A 71 -13.79 -0.79 0.19
CA PRO A 71 -12.53 -1.42 0.57
C PRO A 71 -11.36 -0.48 0.34
N PRO A 72 -10.37 -0.44 1.26
CA PRO A 72 -9.23 0.47 1.15
C PRO A 72 -8.49 0.31 -0.17
N GLY A 73 -8.13 1.41 -0.81
CA GLY A 73 -7.43 1.47 -2.10
C GLY A 73 -8.31 1.19 -3.33
N LEU A 74 -9.60 0.83 -3.17
CA LEU A 74 -10.48 0.58 -4.31
C LEU A 74 -11.06 1.89 -4.89
N GLY A 75 -11.16 2.95 -4.10
CA GLY A 75 -11.70 4.25 -4.52
C GLY A 75 -10.96 4.84 -5.71
N LEU A 76 -9.64 4.80 -5.66
CA LEU A 76 -8.78 5.27 -6.74
C LEU A 76 -9.01 4.49 -8.05
N ILE A 77 -9.06 3.16 -7.98
CA ILE A 77 -9.27 2.30 -9.16
C ILE A 77 -10.66 2.52 -9.75
N LYS A 78 -11.69 2.68 -8.91
CA LYS A 78 -13.06 2.98 -9.39
C LYS A 78 -13.15 4.34 -10.05
N ARG A 79 -12.47 5.35 -9.53
CA ARG A 79 -12.37 6.65 -10.17
C ARG A 79 -11.72 6.53 -11.57
N LEU A 80 -10.61 5.79 -11.67
CA LEU A 80 -9.94 5.52 -12.95
C LEU A 80 -10.86 4.76 -13.91
N ALA A 81 -11.58 3.75 -13.44
CA ALA A 81 -12.56 3.01 -14.23
C ALA A 81 -13.71 3.92 -14.74
N CYS A 82 -14.21 4.83 -13.89
CA CYS A 82 -15.24 5.80 -14.30
C CYS A 82 -14.72 6.79 -15.36
N GLN A 83 -13.49 7.28 -15.21
CA GLN A 83 -12.85 8.13 -16.22
C GLN A 83 -12.69 7.39 -17.55
N LEU A 84 -12.19 6.16 -17.49
CA LEU A 84 -12.02 5.31 -18.66
C LEU A 84 -13.34 5.04 -19.38
N HIS A 85 -14.42 4.71 -18.65
CA HIS A 85 -15.75 4.52 -19.23
C HIS A 85 -16.33 5.81 -19.82
N ALA A 86 -16.08 6.96 -19.20
CA ALA A 86 -16.51 8.26 -19.72
C ALA A 86 -15.85 8.57 -21.06
N ASP A 87 -14.53 8.36 -21.13
CA ASP A 87 -13.75 8.56 -22.36
C ASP A 87 -14.18 7.59 -23.48
N LEU A 88 -14.44 6.32 -23.11
CA LEU A 88 -14.89 5.27 -24.04
C LEU A 88 -16.21 5.57 -24.73
N TYR A 89 -17.17 6.09 -23.98
CA TYR A 89 -18.54 6.31 -24.46
C TYR A 89 -18.83 7.79 -24.73
N HIS A 90 -17.82 8.66 -24.67
CA HIS A 90 -17.96 10.11 -24.79
C HIS A 90 -19.08 10.66 -23.87
N ARG A 91 -19.13 10.15 -22.65
CA ARG A 91 -20.11 10.54 -21.62
C ARG A 91 -19.45 11.41 -20.56
N ASP A 92 -20.27 12.18 -19.86
CA ASP A 92 -19.79 12.89 -18.68
C ASP A 92 -19.36 11.90 -17.58
N VAL A 93 -18.15 12.10 -17.04
CA VAL A 93 -17.55 11.25 -16.00
C VAL A 93 -18.45 11.15 -14.76
N VAL A 94 -19.12 12.25 -14.41
CA VAL A 94 -20.05 12.31 -13.27
C VAL A 94 -21.29 11.44 -13.53
N ALA A 95 -21.82 11.45 -14.75
CA ALA A 95 -22.96 10.61 -15.12
C ALA A 95 -22.59 9.12 -15.08
N VAL A 96 -21.39 8.77 -15.52
CA VAL A 96 -20.84 7.41 -15.45
C VAL A 96 -20.67 6.98 -13.99
N ALA A 97 -20.08 7.82 -13.16
CA ALA A 97 -19.88 7.52 -11.73
C ALA A 97 -21.22 7.29 -11.01
N ARG A 98 -22.23 8.08 -11.32
CA ARG A 98 -23.57 7.91 -10.77
C ARG A 98 -24.22 6.59 -11.17
N GLN A 99 -23.96 6.10 -12.37
CA GLN A 99 -24.49 4.84 -12.88
C GLN A 99 -23.72 3.62 -12.33
N TYR A 100 -22.39 3.63 -12.40
CA TYR A 100 -21.54 2.48 -12.05
C TYR A 100 -21.14 2.41 -10.58
N CYS A 101 -21.11 3.56 -9.90
CA CYS A 101 -20.71 3.66 -8.51
C CYS A 101 -21.89 4.09 -7.60
N ALA A 102 -23.14 3.81 -7.98
CA ALA A 102 -24.33 4.17 -7.21
C ALA A 102 -24.30 3.71 -5.74
N GLN A 103 -23.62 2.60 -5.45
CA GLN A 103 -23.45 2.08 -4.11
C GLN A 103 -22.47 2.92 -3.27
N TRP A 104 -21.61 3.74 -3.90
CA TRP A 104 -20.58 4.54 -3.26
C TRP A 104 -20.65 6.01 -3.72
N PRO A 105 -21.59 6.78 -3.19
CA PRO A 105 -21.80 8.18 -3.59
C PRO A 105 -20.58 9.07 -3.36
N GLN A 106 -19.64 8.63 -2.53
CA GLN A 106 -18.36 9.30 -2.27
C GLN A 106 -17.55 9.47 -3.57
N ILE A 107 -17.54 8.46 -4.45
CA ILE A 107 -16.80 8.51 -5.72
C ILE A 107 -17.39 9.56 -6.68
N GLU A 108 -18.71 9.70 -6.71
CA GLU A 108 -19.37 10.77 -7.50
C GLU A 108 -18.97 12.16 -6.97
N MET A 109 -18.93 12.32 -5.64
CA MET A 109 -18.50 13.55 -5.00
C MET A 109 -17.03 13.87 -5.33
N ASP A 110 -16.16 12.88 -5.29
CA ASP A 110 -14.72 13.02 -5.59
C ASP A 110 -14.49 13.43 -7.06
N ILE A 111 -15.26 12.85 -7.98
CA ILE A 111 -15.17 13.19 -9.40
C ILE A 111 -15.72 14.59 -9.66
N LYS A 112 -16.83 14.98 -9.05
CA LYS A 112 -17.36 16.36 -9.14
C LYS A 112 -16.37 17.39 -8.58
N ALA A 113 -15.67 17.03 -7.52
CA ALA A 113 -14.66 17.87 -6.92
C ALA A 113 -13.51 18.17 -7.89
N ALA A 114 -13.12 17.20 -8.72
CA ALA A 114 -12.06 17.34 -9.70
C ALA A 114 -12.43 18.18 -10.95
N VAL A 115 -13.71 18.38 -11.22
CA VAL A 115 -14.22 19.07 -12.43
C VAL A 115 -14.54 20.56 -12.17
N ALA A 116 -14.69 20.98 -10.92
CA ALA A 116 -14.97 22.39 -10.59
C ALA A 116 -13.76 23.27 -10.80
N THR A 117 -13.76 24.12 -11.84
CA THR A 117 -12.83 25.23 -12.00
C THR A 117 -13.01 26.20 -10.82
N GLY A 118 -12.08 26.13 -9.85
CA GLY A 118 -12.14 26.93 -8.65
C GLY A 118 -11.84 28.40 -8.91
N THR A 119 -12.74 29.27 -8.52
CA THR A 119 -12.41 30.67 -8.28
C THR A 119 -11.86 30.83 -6.87
N VAL A 120 -10.84 31.67 -6.69
CA VAL A 120 -10.07 31.90 -5.46
C VAL A 120 -10.93 32.32 -4.24
N ALA A 121 -12.23 32.53 -4.40
CA ALA A 121 -13.14 33.06 -3.39
C ALA A 121 -14.05 32.02 -2.70
N SER A 122 -13.99 30.73 -3.04
CA SER A 122 -14.90 29.74 -2.45
C SER A 122 -14.21 28.84 -1.42
N ALA A 123 -14.70 28.86 -0.19
CA ALA A 123 -14.26 27.99 0.92
C ALA A 123 -14.41 26.47 0.59
N THR A 124 -15.16 26.12 -0.45
CA THR A 124 -15.37 24.78 -0.99
C THR A 124 -14.20 24.27 -1.85
N TRP A 125 -13.35 25.14 -2.38
CA TRP A 125 -12.23 24.74 -3.25
C TRP A 125 -11.13 23.97 -2.50
N ALA A 126 -10.83 24.36 -1.28
CA ALA A 126 -9.83 23.66 -0.45
C ALA A 126 -10.31 22.24 -0.04
N GLY A 127 -11.62 22.05 0.18
CA GLY A 127 -12.20 20.74 0.49
C GLY A 127 -12.03 19.74 -0.64
N ASN A 128 -12.13 20.19 -1.88
CA ASN A 128 -12.08 19.33 -3.07
C ASN A 128 -10.65 18.84 -3.39
N LEU A 129 -9.63 19.64 -3.10
CA LEU A 129 -8.23 19.22 -3.23
C LEU A 129 -7.86 18.12 -2.20
N VAL A 130 -8.47 18.19 -1.02
CA VAL A 130 -8.27 17.22 0.06
C VAL A 130 -8.80 15.84 -0.32
N TYR A 131 -9.93 15.73 -1.03
CA TYR A 131 -10.52 14.44 -1.40
C TYR A 131 -9.72 13.66 -2.44
N ALA A 132 -9.18 14.32 -3.46
CA ALA A 132 -8.34 13.66 -4.47
C ALA A 132 -7.04 13.10 -3.85
N GLN A 133 -6.48 13.79 -2.86
CA GLN A 133 -5.34 13.32 -2.08
C GLN A 133 -5.71 12.16 -1.16
N ASN A 134 -6.95 12.09 -0.65
CA ASN A 134 -7.39 11.00 0.22
C ASN A 134 -7.44 9.65 -0.49
N LEU A 135 -7.88 9.57 -1.75
CA LEU A 135 -7.92 8.32 -2.50
C LEU A 135 -6.51 7.76 -2.78
N ALA A 136 -5.56 8.63 -3.07
CA ALA A 136 -4.16 8.22 -3.23
C ALA A 136 -3.54 7.80 -1.88
N SER A 137 -3.90 8.48 -0.78
CA SER A 137 -3.44 8.10 0.57
C SER A 137 -4.06 6.78 1.04
N GLU A 138 -5.33 6.49 0.73
CA GLU A 138 -5.96 5.19 1.01
C GLU A 138 -5.23 4.03 0.32
N PHE A 139 -4.80 4.23 -0.95
CA PHE A 139 -4.01 3.22 -1.64
C PHE A 139 -2.62 3.05 -1.00
N LEU A 140 -2.00 4.14 -0.55
CA LEU A 140 -0.74 4.07 0.18
C LEU A 140 -0.89 3.37 1.54
N GLU A 141 -1.96 3.64 2.28
CA GLU A 141 -2.26 2.93 3.53
C GLU A 141 -2.45 1.43 3.29
N PHE A 142 -2.97 1.04 2.13
CA PHE A 142 -3.06 -0.36 1.71
C PHE A 142 -1.69 -0.94 1.30
N LEU A 143 -0.85 -0.15 0.63
CA LEU A 143 0.48 -0.55 0.13
C LEU A 143 1.53 -0.65 1.25
N VAL A 144 1.55 0.34 2.16
CA VAL A 144 2.58 0.48 3.21
C VAL A 144 2.75 -0.78 4.06
N PRO A 145 1.68 -1.44 4.56
CA PRO A 145 1.83 -2.68 5.33
C PRO A 145 2.38 -3.88 4.54
N GLN A 146 2.42 -3.79 3.21
CA GLN A 146 2.96 -4.84 2.35
C GLN A 146 4.46 -4.69 2.12
N THR A 147 5.05 -3.53 2.46
CA THR A 147 6.48 -3.24 2.30
C THR A 147 7.25 -3.32 3.61
N TYR A 148 8.55 -3.61 3.57
CA TYR A 148 9.41 -3.51 4.75
C TYR A 148 9.40 -2.12 5.38
N LEU A 149 9.44 -1.08 4.54
CA LEU A 149 9.42 0.33 4.99
C LEU A 149 8.20 0.68 5.85
N GLY A 150 7.07 0.01 5.63
CA GLY A 150 5.87 0.19 6.44
C GLY A 150 5.78 -0.73 7.66
N ARG A 151 6.45 -1.89 7.62
CA ARG A 151 6.40 -2.91 8.68
C ARG A 151 7.49 -2.76 9.73
N ILE A 152 8.61 -2.12 9.41
CA ILE A 152 9.70 -1.87 10.36
C ILE A 152 9.31 -0.71 11.27
N PRO A 153 9.11 -0.92 12.58
CA PRO A 153 8.80 0.16 13.51
C PRO A 153 10.05 0.99 13.82
N GLY A 154 9.90 2.31 13.99
CA GLY A 154 10.97 3.17 14.49
C GLY A 154 11.99 3.65 13.45
N LEU A 155 11.69 3.53 12.16
CA LEU A 155 12.49 4.19 11.11
C LEU A 155 12.43 5.71 11.27
N THR A 156 13.58 6.38 11.08
CA THR A 156 13.65 7.85 11.17
C THR A 156 13.19 8.47 9.86
N ARG A 157 12.03 9.15 9.91
CA ARG A 157 11.49 9.86 8.74
C ARG A 157 12.08 11.26 8.65
N VAL A 158 12.57 11.63 7.48
CA VAL A 158 13.18 12.93 7.19
C VAL A 158 12.66 13.48 5.87
N PRO A 159 12.54 14.81 5.69
CA PRO A 159 12.16 15.38 4.41
C PRO A 159 13.25 15.20 3.36
N PHE A 160 12.86 15.23 2.07
CA PHE A 160 13.81 15.22 0.95
C PHE A 160 14.77 16.41 1.00
N ASN A 161 15.94 16.25 0.40
CA ASN A 161 17.02 17.24 0.33
C ASN A 161 17.53 17.70 1.70
N SER A 162 17.27 16.94 2.76
CA SER A 162 17.83 17.19 4.07
C SER A 162 19.31 16.82 4.10
N ARG A 163 20.12 17.75 4.62
CA ARG A 163 21.54 17.48 4.94
C ARG A 163 21.62 17.06 6.40
N ILE A 164 21.96 15.81 6.61
CA ILE A 164 22.04 15.24 7.95
C ILE A 164 23.50 15.07 8.32
N PRO A 165 23.99 15.75 9.38
CA PRO A 165 25.36 15.52 9.87
C PRO A 165 25.42 14.11 10.46
N ARG A 166 26.38 13.32 10.03
CA ARG A 166 26.69 12.01 10.55
C ARG A 166 27.98 12.09 11.37
N GLU A 167 27.92 11.61 12.60
CA GLU A 167 29.08 11.53 13.46
C GLU A 167 29.89 10.27 13.10
N ASN A 168 31.13 10.44 12.68
CA ASN A 168 32.02 9.33 12.34
C ASN A 168 32.92 8.94 13.50
N SER A 169 33.15 9.80 14.50
CA SER A 169 33.93 9.50 15.67
C SER A 169 33.41 10.17 16.93
N VAL A 170 33.37 9.42 18.02
CA VAL A 170 32.94 9.93 19.33
C VAL A 170 34.09 10.70 19.98
N ILE A 171 33.77 11.85 20.56
CA ILE A 171 34.73 12.63 21.37
C ILE A 171 35.02 11.87 22.67
N THR A 172 36.26 11.53 22.92
CA THR A 172 36.69 10.87 24.17
C THR A 172 36.91 11.91 25.29
N ALA A 173 36.18 11.72 26.40
CA ALA A 173 36.42 12.47 27.61
C ALA A 173 37.47 11.79 28.50
N GLN A 174 38.32 12.57 29.18
CA GLN A 174 39.31 12.07 30.14
C GLN A 174 39.23 12.84 31.46
N TRP A 175 39.58 12.18 32.53
CA TRP A 175 39.74 12.84 33.83
C TRP A 175 40.99 13.72 33.81
N VAL A 176 40.83 14.98 34.23
CA VAL A 176 41.94 15.95 34.22
C VAL A 176 42.20 16.38 35.65
N GLY A 177 43.46 16.27 36.09
CA GLY A 177 43.90 16.73 37.41
C GLY A 177 43.97 18.26 37.48
N GLU A 178 44.04 18.76 38.70
CA GLU A 178 44.19 20.21 38.96
C GLU A 178 45.44 20.76 38.29
N GLY A 179 45.27 21.85 37.47
CA GLY A 179 46.39 22.44 36.74
C GLY A 179 46.85 21.74 35.46
N ALA A 180 46.27 20.57 35.12
CA ALA A 180 46.62 19.86 33.88
C ALA A 180 45.88 20.39 32.65
N SER A 181 46.52 20.35 31.49
CA SER A 181 45.91 20.74 30.21
C SER A 181 44.75 19.80 29.84
N LYS A 182 43.65 20.40 29.40
CA LYS A 182 42.48 19.64 28.97
C LYS A 182 42.75 19.00 27.61
N PRO A 183 42.36 17.69 27.41
CA PRO A 183 42.50 17.05 26.12
C PRO A 183 41.62 17.69 25.08
N VAL A 184 42.12 17.95 23.89
CA VAL A 184 41.37 18.42 22.75
C VAL A 184 41.09 17.22 21.85
N ALA A 185 39.82 16.86 21.71
CA ALA A 185 39.38 15.86 20.76
C ALA A 185 38.58 16.54 19.63
N ALA A 186 38.94 16.24 18.40
CA ALA A 186 38.15 16.68 17.23
C ALA A 186 37.17 15.56 16.83
N GLY A 187 35.90 15.84 16.88
CA GLY A 187 34.89 14.98 16.25
C GLY A 187 34.92 15.18 14.73
N THR A 188 34.91 14.08 13.98
CA THR A 188 34.76 14.14 12.53
C THR A 188 33.31 13.96 12.16
N PHE A 189 32.76 14.93 11.43
CA PHE A 189 31.39 14.90 10.94
C PHE A 189 31.42 14.76 9.41
N ASP A 190 30.60 13.87 8.90
CA ASP A 190 30.28 13.78 7.49
C ASP A 190 28.86 14.30 7.26
N THR A 191 28.58 14.81 6.08
CA THR A 191 27.25 15.31 5.76
C THR A 191 26.64 14.45 4.67
N VAL A 192 25.54 13.86 5.01
CA VAL A 192 24.82 13.01 4.08
C VAL A 192 23.56 13.73 3.60
N THR A 193 23.31 13.71 2.29
CA THR A 193 22.16 14.32 1.66
C THR A 193 21.23 13.26 1.10
N LEU A 194 19.98 13.24 1.56
CA LEU A 194 18.93 12.42 0.95
C LEU A 194 18.37 13.16 -0.27
N THR A 195 18.80 12.77 -1.47
CA THR A 195 18.20 13.24 -2.71
C THR A 195 16.89 12.48 -2.97
N PHE A 196 15.99 13.07 -3.76
CA PHE A 196 14.78 12.36 -4.14
C PHE A 196 15.10 11.24 -5.14
N ALA A 197 14.41 10.13 -5.01
CA ALA A 197 14.39 9.05 -5.98
C ALA A 197 12.94 8.75 -6.36
N LYS A 198 12.71 8.39 -7.62
CA LYS A 198 11.38 8.13 -8.17
C LYS A 198 11.24 6.66 -8.55
N THR A 199 10.24 6.01 -7.98
CA THR A 199 9.80 4.68 -8.40
C THR A 199 8.57 4.82 -9.27
N ALA A 200 8.59 4.21 -10.44
CA ALA A 200 7.46 4.21 -11.37
C ALA A 200 7.18 2.81 -11.88
N CYS A 201 5.91 2.50 -12.12
CA CYS A 201 5.50 1.31 -12.86
C CYS A 201 4.40 1.68 -13.86
N ILE A 202 4.37 0.94 -14.97
CA ILE A 202 3.34 1.08 -16.00
C ILE A 202 2.68 -0.28 -16.17
N MET A 203 1.35 -0.30 -16.21
CA MET A 203 0.57 -1.49 -16.49
C MET A 203 -0.33 -1.23 -17.70
N GLY A 204 -0.33 -2.16 -18.67
CA GLY A 204 -1.25 -2.15 -19.80
C GLY A 204 -2.47 -3.03 -19.52
N VAL A 205 -3.65 -2.52 -19.78
CA VAL A 205 -4.93 -3.23 -19.66
C VAL A 205 -5.63 -3.11 -21.03
N THR A 206 -6.23 -4.19 -21.52
CA THR A 206 -7.01 -4.13 -22.75
C THR A 206 -8.32 -3.39 -22.55
N ASP A 207 -8.77 -2.69 -23.58
CA ASP A 207 -10.03 -1.94 -23.57
C ASP A 207 -11.23 -2.86 -23.31
N GLU A 208 -11.19 -4.09 -23.83
CA GLU A 208 -12.21 -5.12 -23.60
C GLU A 208 -12.29 -5.52 -22.12
N LEU A 209 -11.12 -5.71 -21.48
CA LEU A 209 -11.09 -6.02 -20.04
C LEU A 209 -11.64 -4.86 -19.22
N ALA A 210 -11.33 -3.63 -19.59
CA ALA A 210 -11.87 -2.44 -18.92
C ALA A 210 -13.39 -2.30 -19.11
N ARG A 211 -13.94 -2.66 -20.27
CA ARG A 211 -15.37 -2.57 -20.58
C ARG A 211 -16.20 -3.64 -19.88
N PHE A 212 -15.69 -4.87 -19.83
CA PHE A 212 -16.41 -6.03 -19.30
C PHE A 212 -15.97 -6.43 -17.89
N SER A 213 -15.13 -5.60 -17.24
CA SER A 213 -14.65 -5.88 -15.90
C SER A 213 -15.77 -5.81 -14.86
N SER A 214 -15.82 -6.85 -14.05
CA SER A 214 -16.59 -6.87 -12.82
C SER A 214 -15.79 -6.18 -11.69
N PRO A 215 -16.43 -5.81 -10.57
CA PRO A 215 -15.72 -5.25 -9.40
C PRO A 215 -14.57 -6.14 -8.88
N SER A 216 -14.61 -7.45 -9.16
CA SER A 216 -13.53 -8.39 -8.80
C SER A 216 -12.25 -8.16 -9.62
N VAL A 217 -12.37 -7.73 -10.88
CA VAL A 217 -11.19 -7.43 -11.73
C VAL A 217 -10.50 -6.16 -11.25
N GLU A 218 -11.26 -5.15 -10.84
CA GLU A 218 -10.69 -3.92 -10.27
C GLU A 218 -9.86 -4.20 -9.01
N MET A 219 -10.36 -5.08 -8.13
CA MET A 219 -9.59 -5.52 -6.95
C MET A 219 -8.32 -6.28 -7.34
N LEU A 220 -8.40 -7.14 -8.36
CA LEU A 220 -7.24 -7.89 -8.86
C LEU A 220 -6.16 -6.95 -9.41
N VAL A 221 -6.55 -5.94 -10.18
CA VAL A 221 -5.64 -4.90 -10.72
C VAL A 221 -4.96 -4.13 -9.59
N ARG A 222 -5.74 -3.68 -8.60
CA ARG A 222 -5.22 -3.01 -7.40
C ARG A 222 -4.17 -3.85 -6.69
N ASP A 223 -4.51 -5.12 -6.41
CA ASP A 223 -3.66 -6.02 -5.65
C ASP A 223 -2.37 -6.36 -6.40
N ASN A 224 -2.45 -6.53 -7.72
CA ASN A 224 -1.28 -6.79 -8.55
C ASN A 224 -0.35 -5.57 -8.62
N LEU A 225 -0.91 -4.38 -8.78
CA LEU A 225 -0.13 -3.13 -8.79
C LEU A 225 0.59 -2.93 -7.44
N ALA A 226 -0.15 -3.09 -6.34
CA ALA A 226 0.42 -2.95 -4.99
C ALA A 226 1.51 -3.99 -4.72
N LYS A 227 1.28 -5.26 -5.07
CA LYS A 227 2.28 -6.34 -4.92
C LYS A 227 3.53 -6.08 -5.76
N GLY A 228 3.36 -5.59 -7.01
CA GLY A 228 4.48 -5.25 -7.89
C GLY A 228 5.36 -4.15 -7.31
N ILE A 229 4.76 -3.05 -6.85
CA ILE A 229 5.48 -1.94 -6.22
C ILE A 229 6.14 -2.40 -4.91
N ALA A 230 5.41 -3.14 -4.06
CA ALA A 230 5.94 -3.62 -2.79
C ALA A 230 7.14 -4.56 -3.00
N LYS A 231 7.03 -5.51 -3.92
CA LYS A 231 8.13 -6.42 -4.27
C LYS A 231 9.36 -5.66 -4.71
N PHE A 232 9.21 -4.72 -5.64
CA PHE A 232 10.32 -3.92 -6.14
C PHE A 232 10.97 -3.11 -5.01
N LEU A 233 10.20 -2.40 -4.18
CA LEU A 233 10.73 -1.61 -3.07
C LEU A 233 11.46 -2.48 -2.05
N ASP A 234 10.92 -3.63 -1.70
CA ASP A 234 11.54 -4.57 -0.76
C ASP A 234 12.87 -5.10 -1.29
N GLU A 235 12.92 -5.51 -2.57
CA GLU A 235 14.16 -5.98 -3.21
C GLU A 235 15.22 -4.86 -3.26
N GLN A 236 14.82 -3.64 -3.64
CA GLN A 236 15.73 -2.50 -3.69
C GLN A 236 16.23 -2.10 -2.30
N PHE A 237 15.42 -2.27 -1.27
CA PHE A 237 15.76 -1.92 0.10
C PHE A 237 16.79 -2.86 0.73
N ILE A 238 16.70 -4.18 0.47
CA ILE A 238 17.42 -5.19 1.25
C ILE A 238 18.46 -5.99 0.46
N LYS A 239 18.48 -5.94 -0.87
CA LYS A 239 19.38 -6.75 -1.70
C LYS A 239 20.80 -6.16 -1.75
N PRO A 240 21.85 -6.85 -1.25
CA PRO A 240 23.21 -6.29 -1.11
C PRO A 240 23.85 -5.82 -2.43
N THR A 241 23.43 -6.42 -3.55
CA THR A 241 23.95 -6.09 -4.89
C THR A 241 23.43 -4.78 -5.47
N VAL A 242 22.41 -4.15 -4.84
CA VAL A 242 21.84 -2.90 -5.31
C VAL A 242 22.73 -1.74 -4.86
N THR A 243 23.43 -1.14 -5.82
CA THR A 243 24.27 0.04 -5.62
C THR A 243 23.49 1.32 -5.92
N ALA A 244 23.92 2.43 -5.33
CA ALA A 244 23.35 3.72 -5.64
C ALA A 244 23.62 4.11 -7.11
N VAL A 245 22.62 4.64 -7.79
CA VAL A 245 22.78 5.33 -9.07
C VAL A 245 22.49 6.80 -8.84
N THR A 246 23.49 7.64 -9.09
CA THR A 246 23.42 9.08 -8.82
C THR A 246 22.17 9.70 -9.46
N ASN A 247 21.36 10.39 -8.65
CA ASN A 247 20.10 11.05 -9.04
C ASN A 247 19.00 10.12 -9.62
N VAL A 248 19.14 8.79 -9.47
CA VAL A 248 18.15 7.81 -9.96
C VAL A 248 17.62 6.97 -8.80
N SER A 249 18.49 6.25 -8.09
CA SER A 249 18.08 5.32 -7.05
C SER A 249 19.05 5.28 -5.88
N PRO A 250 18.55 5.09 -4.63
CA PRO A 250 19.42 4.86 -3.48
C PRO A 250 20.08 3.47 -3.54
N ALA A 251 21.19 3.30 -2.83
CA ALA A 251 21.70 1.97 -2.55
C ALA A 251 20.77 1.22 -1.59
N SER A 252 20.81 -0.12 -1.60
CA SER A 252 20.15 -0.87 -0.55
C SER A 252 20.82 -0.60 0.81
N ILE A 253 20.08 -0.79 1.89
CA ILE A 253 20.64 -0.62 3.25
C ILE A 253 21.70 -1.67 3.59
N THR A 254 21.73 -2.79 2.90
CA THR A 254 22.72 -3.86 3.06
C THR A 254 23.93 -3.69 2.15
N ASN A 255 23.86 -2.82 1.13
CA ASN A 255 25.00 -2.56 0.27
C ASN A 255 26.15 -1.90 1.05
N GLY A 256 27.32 -2.55 1.10
CA GLY A 256 28.46 -2.10 1.91
C GLY A 256 28.20 -2.11 3.42
N ALA A 257 27.21 -2.85 3.93
CA ALA A 257 27.05 -3.15 5.34
C ALA A 257 27.99 -4.29 5.74
N ASP A 258 28.29 -4.38 7.04
CA ASP A 258 29.04 -5.50 7.57
C ASP A 258 28.25 -6.81 7.40
N THR A 259 28.97 -7.88 7.08
CA THR A 259 28.36 -9.18 6.79
C THR A 259 29.23 -10.30 7.33
N ASP A 260 28.60 -11.43 7.66
CA ASP A 260 29.25 -12.68 7.96
C ASP A 260 28.46 -13.86 7.37
N SER A 261 29.02 -15.04 7.42
CA SER A 261 28.34 -16.27 7.02
C SER A 261 27.69 -16.93 8.23
N ALA A 262 26.51 -17.49 8.06
CA ALA A 262 25.86 -18.27 9.10
C ALA A 262 26.76 -19.43 9.55
N SER A 263 26.79 -19.70 10.86
CA SER A 263 27.74 -20.64 11.48
C SER A 263 27.37 -22.12 11.30
N GLY A 264 26.12 -22.40 10.92
CA GLY A 264 25.63 -23.76 10.72
C GLY A 264 24.12 -23.83 10.54
N THR A 265 23.55 -25.03 10.76
CA THR A 265 22.14 -25.32 10.48
C THR A 265 21.34 -25.72 11.72
N ASP A 266 22.00 -25.93 12.86
CA ASP A 266 21.39 -26.40 14.09
C ASP A 266 20.99 -25.28 15.05
N ILE A 267 20.35 -25.61 16.16
CA ILE A 267 19.91 -24.64 17.20
C ILE A 267 21.09 -23.87 17.76
N THR A 268 22.23 -24.53 17.93
CA THR A 268 23.44 -23.90 18.48
C THR A 268 23.98 -22.84 17.54
N ALA A 269 23.93 -23.10 16.23
CA ALA A 269 24.26 -22.13 15.18
C ALA A 269 23.33 -20.91 15.21
N VAL A 270 22.03 -21.11 15.30
CA VAL A 270 21.07 -19.99 15.40
C VAL A 270 21.37 -19.10 16.61
N ILE A 271 21.63 -19.70 17.77
CA ILE A 271 21.96 -18.94 18.99
C ILE A 271 23.33 -18.22 18.85
N HIS A 272 24.30 -18.87 18.24
CA HIS A 272 25.60 -18.27 17.97
C HIS A 272 25.47 -17.06 17.05
N ASP A 273 24.74 -17.19 15.97
CA ASP A 273 24.59 -16.16 14.95
C ASP A 273 23.78 -14.96 15.48
N ILE A 274 22.75 -15.20 16.28
CA ILE A 274 22.03 -14.10 16.95
C ILE A 274 22.96 -13.38 17.95
N ARG A 275 23.80 -14.12 18.69
CA ARG A 275 24.79 -13.52 19.58
C ARG A 275 25.79 -12.67 18.80
N GLN A 276 26.25 -13.14 17.66
CA GLN A 276 27.15 -12.40 16.77
C GLN A 276 26.50 -11.09 16.29
N ILE A 277 25.24 -11.14 15.87
CA ILE A 277 24.46 -9.94 15.53
C ILE A 277 24.44 -8.95 16.71
N LEU A 278 24.10 -9.42 17.92
CA LEU A 278 24.04 -8.57 19.10
C LEU A 278 25.40 -7.95 19.45
N PHE A 279 26.49 -8.74 19.35
CA PHE A 279 27.83 -8.25 19.60
C PHE A 279 28.24 -7.19 18.59
N HIS A 280 27.92 -7.35 17.32
CA HIS A 280 28.16 -6.32 16.31
C HIS A 280 27.60 -4.96 16.74
N PHE A 281 26.31 -4.89 17.10
CA PHE A 281 25.70 -3.63 17.52
C PHE A 281 26.28 -3.07 18.83
N GLN A 282 26.58 -3.95 19.80
CA GLN A 282 27.17 -3.55 21.07
C GLN A 282 28.59 -3.01 20.90
N GLU A 283 29.40 -3.57 20.01
CA GLU A 283 30.77 -3.12 19.72
C GLU A 283 30.77 -1.67 19.23
N TYR A 284 29.76 -1.29 18.44
CA TYR A 284 29.60 0.08 17.92
C TYR A 284 28.71 0.97 18.80
N ASN A 285 28.42 0.59 20.04
CA ASN A 285 27.57 1.32 20.98
C ASN A 285 26.19 1.66 20.40
N ILE A 286 25.58 0.73 19.62
CA ILE A 286 24.24 0.84 19.10
C ILE A 286 23.30 0.07 20.05
N PRO A 287 22.20 0.71 20.54
CA PRO A 287 21.23 0.02 21.40
C PRO A 287 20.61 -1.19 20.70
N THR A 288 20.43 -2.28 21.44
CA THR A 288 19.90 -3.54 20.89
C THR A 288 18.44 -3.78 21.20
N ASP A 289 17.78 -2.88 21.91
CA ASP A 289 16.39 -2.96 22.38
C ASP A 289 15.35 -2.88 21.28
N ASN A 290 15.65 -2.23 20.15
CA ASN A 290 14.76 -2.04 19.02
C ASN A 290 15.22 -2.73 17.73
N LEU A 291 16.04 -3.77 17.83
CA LEU A 291 16.51 -4.48 16.64
C LEU A 291 15.36 -5.21 15.94
N THR A 292 15.45 -5.24 14.62
CA THR A 292 14.52 -5.99 13.76
C THR A 292 15.31 -6.91 12.85
N LEU A 293 14.95 -8.19 12.85
CA LEU A 293 15.49 -9.19 11.92
C LEU A 293 14.55 -9.32 10.72
N ILE A 294 15.13 -9.39 9.54
CA ILE A 294 14.41 -9.63 8.29
C ILE A 294 14.96 -10.89 7.65
N MET A 295 14.06 -11.81 7.28
CA MET A 295 14.42 -13.08 6.64
C MET A 295 13.28 -13.61 5.78
N GLN A 296 13.54 -14.66 5.00
CA GLN A 296 12.48 -15.35 4.26
C GLN A 296 11.56 -16.16 5.19
N PRO A 297 10.25 -16.31 4.85
CA PRO A 297 9.30 -17.11 5.62
C PRO A 297 9.73 -18.56 5.80
N VAL A 298 10.37 -19.15 4.78
CA VAL A 298 10.90 -20.52 4.84
C VAL A 298 11.92 -20.67 5.96
N LEU A 299 12.85 -19.73 6.06
CA LEU A 299 13.88 -19.71 7.08
C LEU A 299 13.29 -19.52 8.49
N ALA A 300 12.35 -18.60 8.64
CA ALA A 300 11.65 -18.37 9.91
C ALA A 300 10.84 -19.61 10.34
N THR A 301 10.15 -20.28 9.41
CA THR A 301 9.42 -21.53 9.68
C THR A 301 10.38 -22.63 10.12
N SER A 302 11.51 -22.78 9.44
CA SER A 302 12.53 -23.77 9.82
C SER A 302 13.06 -23.54 11.22
N ILE A 303 13.37 -22.28 11.60
CA ILE A 303 13.78 -21.91 12.96
C ILE A 303 12.66 -22.26 13.97
N GLY A 304 11.41 -21.88 13.68
CA GLY A 304 10.27 -22.10 14.57
C GLY A 304 9.88 -23.57 14.76
N THR A 305 10.32 -24.47 13.87
CA THR A 305 10.06 -25.91 13.95
C THR A 305 11.22 -26.72 14.49
N MET A 306 12.35 -26.09 14.84
CA MET A 306 13.50 -26.77 15.42
C MET A 306 13.16 -27.39 16.79
N LEU A 307 13.50 -28.66 16.95
CA LEU A 307 13.32 -29.38 18.21
C LEU A 307 14.66 -29.52 18.96
N THR A 308 14.60 -29.26 20.25
CA THR A 308 15.71 -29.58 21.16
C THR A 308 15.87 -31.11 21.28
N THR A 309 16.98 -31.56 21.89
CA THR A 309 17.20 -32.99 22.18
C THR A 309 16.11 -33.63 23.04
N LEU A 310 15.34 -32.82 23.74
CA LEU A 310 14.21 -33.26 24.58
C LEU A 310 12.86 -33.26 23.81
N GLY A 311 12.86 -32.95 22.51
CA GLY A 311 11.66 -32.91 21.70
C GLY A 311 10.78 -31.67 21.90
N VAL A 312 11.31 -30.64 22.56
CA VAL A 312 10.60 -29.35 22.76
C VAL A 312 11.02 -28.37 21.67
N VAL A 313 10.09 -27.56 21.19
CA VAL A 313 10.38 -26.51 20.21
C VAL A 313 11.35 -25.49 20.83
N ALA A 314 12.46 -25.23 20.13
CA ALA A 314 13.51 -24.32 20.61
C ALA A 314 13.08 -22.84 20.57
N PHE A 315 12.35 -22.45 19.53
CA PHE A 315 11.94 -21.06 19.27
C PHE A 315 10.42 -20.99 19.03
N PRO A 316 9.58 -21.15 20.06
CA PRO A 316 8.11 -21.25 19.90
C PRO A 316 7.45 -19.96 19.43
N ASN A 317 8.12 -18.82 19.57
CA ASN A 317 7.55 -17.51 19.22
C ASN A 317 7.88 -17.06 17.80
N VAL A 318 8.44 -17.93 16.96
CA VAL A 318 8.80 -17.67 15.55
C VAL A 318 8.02 -18.61 14.64
N ASN A 319 7.47 -18.06 13.57
CA ASN A 319 6.79 -18.83 12.53
C ASN A 319 6.97 -18.16 11.15
N GLY A 320 6.37 -18.72 10.11
CA GLY A 320 6.46 -18.19 8.74
C GLY A 320 5.92 -16.76 8.56
N ASN A 321 5.11 -16.25 9.50
CA ASN A 321 4.60 -14.90 9.46
C ASN A 321 5.47 -13.89 10.25
N GLY A 322 6.58 -14.38 10.84
CA GLY A 322 7.45 -13.60 11.72
C GLY A 322 7.33 -14.00 13.18
N GLY A 323 7.57 -13.07 14.07
CA GLY A 323 7.46 -13.30 15.51
C GLY A 323 8.56 -12.62 16.30
N ASN A 324 9.09 -13.33 17.32
CA ASN A 324 10.15 -12.83 18.17
C ASN A 324 11.17 -13.93 18.47
N ILE A 325 12.45 -13.61 18.32
CA ILE A 325 13.58 -14.49 18.63
C ILE A 325 14.45 -13.83 19.70
N LEU A 326 14.54 -14.42 20.87
CA LEU A 326 15.36 -13.90 21.99
C LEU A 326 15.15 -12.39 22.27
N GLY A 327 13.92 -11.91 22.15
CA GLY A 327 13.56 -10.49 22.35
C GLY A 327 13.64 -9.63 21.09
N ILE A 328 14.18 -10.13 19.98
CA ILE A 328 14.32 -9.39 18.73
C ILE A 328 13.11 -9.65 17.82
N THR A 329 12.50 -8.61 17.28
CA THR A 329 11.37 -8.72 16.34
C THR A 329 11.83 -9.32 15.02
N VAL A 330 11.11 -10.33 14.53
CA VAL A 330 11.36 -10.99 13.24
C VAL A 330 10.27 -10.58 12.25
N LEU A 331 10.67 -10.03 11.13
CA LEU A 331 9.81 -9.74 9.98
C LEU A 331 10.14 -10.69 8.84
N THR A 332 9.12 -11.22 8.20
CA THR A 332 9.27 -12.12 7.07
C THR A 332 8.69 -11.54 5.80
N SER A 333 9.35 -11.77 4.68
CA SER A 333 8.83 -11.51 3.34
C SER A 333 9.51 -12.43 2.32
N ASN A 334 8.75 -12.88 1.33
CA ASN A 334 9.27 -13.66 0.21
C ASN A 334 10.23 -12.84 -0.68
N ASN A 335 10.25 -11.51 -0.53
CA ASN A 335 11.12 -10.61 -1.28
C ASN A 335 12.53 -10.48 -0.67
N SER A 336 12.76 -11.11 0.49
CA SER A 336 14.11 -11.18 1.10
C SER A 336 15.00 -12.13 0.30
N PRO A 337 16.29 -11.83 0.11
CA PRO A 337 17.23 -12.75 -0.53
C PRO A 337 17.29 -14.11 0.19
N ALA A 338 17.42 -15.19 -0.58
CA ALA A 338 17.50 -16.54 -0.03
C ALA A 338 18.74 -16.69 0.86
N GLY A 339 18.57 -17.33 2.01
CA GLY A 339 19.67 -17.56 2.97
C GLY A 339 20.25 -16.28 3.59
N GLN A 340 19.56 -15.14 3.50
CA GLN A 340 19.96 -13.90 4.13
C GLN A 340 19.14 -13.63 5.40
N VAL A 341 19.83 -13.31 6.50
CA VAL A 341 19.24 -12.78 7.73
C VAL A 341 19.79 -11.39 7.94
N THR A 342 18.94 -10.38 7.83
CA THR A 342 19.34 -8.98 7.96
C THR A 342 18.88 -8.43 9.30
N ALA A 343 19.81 -7.92 10.08
CA ALA A 343 19.55 -7.21 11.32
C ALA A 343 19.64 -5.71 11.09
N ILE A 344 18.63 -5.00 11.51
CA ILE A 344 18.50 -3.55 11.33
C ILE A 344 18.27 -2.91 12.69
N HIS A 345 18.98 -1.81 12.95
CA HIS A 345 18.61 -0.87 14.00
C HIS A 345 17.79 0.26 13.37
N PRO A 346 16.45 0.25 13.49
CA PRO A 346 15.57 1.14 12.73
C PRO A 346 15.88 2.63 12.88
N PRO A 347 16.21 3.16 14.08
CA PRO A 347 16.57 4.57 14.22
C PRO A 347 17.82 5.00 13.44
N SER A 348 18.67 4.05 13.06
CA SER A 348 19.86 4.30 12.23
C SER A 348 19.59 4.34 10.74
N VAL A 349 18.34 4.12 10.31
CA VAL A 349 17.94 4.17 8.90
C VAL A 349 17.02 5.36 8.68
N PHE A 350 17.43 6.24 7.79
CA PHE A 350 16.64 7.41 7.37
C PHE A 350 15.82 7.08 6.14
N VAL A 351 14.56 7.51 6.15
CA VAL A 351 13.63 7.34 5.04
C VAL A 351 12.99 8.68 4.73
N ALA A 352 13.06 9.11 3.49
CA ALA A 352 12.29 10.23 2.97
C ALA A 352 11.21 9.71 2.03
N ASP A 353 9.97 10.08 2.29
CA ASP A 353 8.80 9.63 1.55
C ASP A 353 7.83 10.82 1.44
N GLU A 354 7.44 11.16 0.23
CA GLU A 354 6.48 12.26 -0.01
C GLU A 354 5.07 11.90 0.50
N GLY A 355 4.82 10.59 0.74
CA GLY A 355 3.51 10.13 1.19
C GLY A 355 2.44 10.25 0.10
N GLY A 356 2.82 10.46 -1.17
CA GLY A 356 1.95 10.56 -2.33
C GLY A 356 2.20 9.45 -3.34
N LEU A 357 1.14 9.04 -4.03
CA LEU A 357 1.20 8.21 -5.23
C LEU A 357 0.51 8.98 -6.36
N GLN A 358 1.23 9.26 -7.44
CA GLN A 358 0.66 9.87 -8.64
C GLN A 358 0.27 8.77 -9.60
N ILE A 359 -0.97 8.80 -10.08
CA ILE A 359 -1.49 7.83 -11.04
C ILE A 359 -2.04 8.58 -12.25
N ASP A 360 -1.52 8.23 -13.41
CA ASP A 360 -1.94 8.77 -14.70
C ASP A 360 -2.41 7.65 -15.62
N VAL A 361 -3.39 7.95 -16.46
CA VAL A 361 -3.95 7.03 -17.45
C VAL A 361 -3.77 7.61 -18.85
N SER A 362 -3.34 6.79 -19.78
CA SER A 362 -3.21 7.20 -21.18
C SER A 362 -3.68 6.10 -22.13
N ARG A 363 -4.38 6.52 -23.20
CA ARG A 363 -4.85 5.68 -24.31
C ARG A 363 -4.13 5.99 -25.61
N GLU A 364 -3.32 7.04 -25.62
CA GLU A 364 -2.61 7.52 -26.81
C GLU A 364 -1.10 7.25 -26.73
N ALA A 365 -0.62 6.81 -25.55
CA ALA A 365 0.80 6.58 -25.34
C ALA A 365 1.32 5.40 -26.18
N SER A 366 2.55 5.54 -26.66
CA SER A 366 3.34 4.42 -27.15
C SER A 366 4.36 4.05 -26.07
N VAL A 367 4.34 2.80 -25.65
CA VAL A 367 5.13 2.32 -24.51
C VAL A 367 5.99 1.14 -24.94
N GLU A 368 7.25 1.13 -24.51
CA GLU A 368 8.11 -0.05 -24.59
C GLU A 368 7.66 -1.07 -23.56
N LEU A 369 7.26 -2.27 -24.01
CA LEU A 369 6.80 -3.33 -23.12
C LEU A 369 7.94 -4.09 -22.44
N ASP A 370 9.13 -4.06 -23.03
CA ASP A 370 10.31 -4.63 -22.39
C ASP A 370 10.92 -3.62 -21.41
N SER A 371 11.01 -3.98 -20.14
CA SER A 371 11.59 -3.13 -19.10
C SER A 371 13.12 -2.99 -19.20
N ALA A 372 13.79 -3.84 -20.00
CA ALA A 372 15.24 -3.84 -20.20
C ALA A 372 15.60 -4.20 -21.65
N PRO A 373 15.16 -3.42 -22.64
CA PRO A 373 15.39 -3.76 -24.05
C PRO A 373 16.88 -3.77 -24.37
N ALA A 374 17.31 -4.74 -25.18
CA ALA A 374 18.65 -4.73 -25.71
C ALA A 374 18.85 -3.51 -26.62
N ALA A 375 20.03 -2.89 -26.59
CA ALA A 375 20.32 -1.69 -27.37
C ALA A 375 20.00 -1.88 -28.85
N GLY A 376 19.10 -1.05 -29.37
CA GLY A 376 18.65 -1.10 -30.75
C GLY A 376 17.44 -2.02 -31.02
N ASN A 377 16.92 -2.72 -30.05
CA ASN A 377 15.77 -3.63 -30.17
C ASN A 377 14.57 -3.12 -29.37
N TYR A 378 14.04 -1.98 -29.76
CA TYR A 378 12.89 -1.36 -29.08
C TYR A 378 11.59 -1.81 -29.75
N HIS A 379 10.66 -2.36 -28.94
CA HIS A 379 9.32 -2.76 -29.36
C HIS A 379 8.27 -1.79 -28.79
N LEU A 380 8.10 -0.66 -29.46
CA LEU A 380 7.07 0.30 -29.08
C LEU A 380 5.69 -0.21 -29.47
N VAL A 381 4.83 -0.35 -28.47
CA VAL A 381 3.43 -0.73 -28.62
C VAL A 381 2.58 0.51 -28.47
N SER A 382 1.81 0.84 -29.51
CA SER A 382 0.86 1.94 -29.48
C SER A 382 -0.43 1.51 -28.74
N ALA A 383 -0.83 2.27 -27.74
CA ALA A 383 -2.11 2.07 -27.05
C ALA A 383 -3.29 2.13 -28.02
N PHE A 384 -3.27 3.11 -28.92
CA PHE A 384 -4.33 3.34 -29.90
C PHE A 384 -4.51 2.18 -30.89
N GLN A 385 -3.42 1.62 -31.43
CA GLN A 385 -3.49 0.52 -32.39
C GLN A 385 -3.91 -0.80 -31.78
N ASN A 386 -3.62 -1.03 -30.50
CA ASN A 386 -3.83 -2.31 -29.83
C ASN A 386 -4.98 -2.28 -28.82
N ASN A 387 -5.81 -1.23 -28.85
CA ASN A 387 -6.90 -1.04 -27.89
C ASN A 387 -6.44 -1.25 -26.45
N LEU A 388 -5.33 -0.61 -26.05
CA LEU A 388 -4.75 -0.69 -24.74
C LEU A 388 -4.97 0.61 -23.96
N VAL A 389 -5.05 0.46 -22.66
CA VAL A 389 -5.03 1.55 -21.70
C VAL A 389 -3.83 1.36 -20.80
N PHE A 390 -2.94 2.33 -20.75
CA PHE A 390 -1.80 2.31 -19.85
C PHE A 390 -2.09 3.11 -18.59
N VAL A 391 -1.85 2.48 -17.46
CA VAL A 391 -1.91 3.08 -16.12
C VAL A 391 -0.49 3.21 -15.61
N ARG A 392 -0.06 4.44 -15.30
CA ARG A 392 1.24 4.75 -14.74
C ARG A 392 1.09 5.13 -13.28
N ALA A 393 1.84 4.50 -12.39
CA ALA A 393 1.93 4.85 -10.98
C ALA A 393 3.35 5.32 -10.65
N GLU A 394 3.48 6.48 -10.02
CA GLU A 394 4.76 7.08 -9.61
C GLU A 394 4.75 7.39 -8.12
N ARG A 395 5.88 7.11 -7.43
CA ARG A 395 6.09 7.43 -6.03
C ARG A 395 7.50 7.96 -5.82
N TYR A 396 7.62 9.03 -5.04
CA TYR A 396 8.90 9.57 -4.60
C TYR A 396 9.24 9.00 -3.22
N ILE A 397 10.32 8.21 -3.15
CA ILE A 397 10.79 7.59 -1.92
C ILE A 397 12.29 7.36 -2.01
N THR A 398 12.98 7.57 -0.90
CA THR A 398 14.42 7.27 -0.79
C THR A 398 14.77 6.86 0.64
N TRP A 399 15.87 6.18 0.79
CA TRP A 399 16.38 5.75 2.10
C TRP A 399 17.90 5.75 2.13
N MET A 400 18.42 5.69 3.34
CA MET A 400 19.85 5.68 3.57
C MET A 400 20.18 5.19 4.97
N ARG A 401 21.37 4.64 5.15
CA ARG A 401 21.93 4.39 6.47
C ARG A 401 22.46 5.69 7.07
N GLY A 402 21.89 6.11 8.19
CA GLY A 402 22.39 7.23 8.99
C GLY A 402 23.65 6.87 9.78
N ARG A 403 23.75 5.60 10.25
CA ARG A 403 24.96 5.03 10.84
C ARG A 403 25.40 3.84 9.99
N ASP A 404 26.67 3.79 9.56
CA ASP A 404 27.18 2.72 8.70
C ASP A 404 27.03 1.34 9.33
N LYS A 405 27.21 1.25 10.65
CA LYS A 405 27.09 0.03 11.44
C LYS A 405 25.67 -0.26 11.95
N GLY A 406 24.68 0.53 11.54
CA GLY A 406 23.28 0.34 11.91
C GLY A 406 22.57 -0.83 11.22
N VAL A 407 23.24 -1.50 10.30
CA VAL A 407 22.77 -2.68 9.57
C VAL A 407 23.88 -3.72 9.52
N PHE A 408 23.51 -4.96 9.81
CA PHE A 408 24.37 -6.13 9.71
C PHE A 408 23.59 -7.29 9.07
N TYR A 409 24.22 -8.11 8.26
CA TYR A 409 23.52 -9.24 7.67
C TYR A 409 24.37 -10.49 7.61
N LEU A 410 23.71 -11.63 7.80
CA LEU A 410 24.28 -12.96 7.61
C LEU A 410 23.91 -13.49 6.23
N THR A 411 24.85 -14.19 5.62
CA THR A 411 24.69 -14.89 4.36
C THR A 411 24.66 -16.41 4.57
N SER A 412 24.20 -17.16 3.57
CA SER A 412 24.23 -18.62 3.58
C SER A 412 23.50 -19.27 4.76
N ALA A 413 22.52 -18.58 5.36
CA ALA A 413 21.71 -19.15 6.43
C ALA A 413 20.80 -20.25 5.90
N ALA A 414 20.98 -21.48 6.41
CA ALA A 414 20.22 -22.67 6.05
C ALA A 414 19.74 -23.42 7.31
N TYR A 415 19.25 -22.68 8.29
CA TYR A 415 18.84 -23.21 9.58
C TYR A 415 17.75 -24.28 9.42
N GLY A 416 17.86 -25.38 10.20
CA GLY A 416 16.94 -26.52 10.12
C GLY A 416 17.00 -27.29 8.81
N GLY A 417 18.04 -27.09 7.99
CA GLY A 417 18.12 -27.66 6.65
C GLY A 417 17.16 -26.98 5.67
N ALA A 418 16.83 -25.72 5.90
CA ALA A 418 15.98 -24.94 4.99
C ALA A 418 16.55 -24.98 3.57
N VAL A 419 15.69 -25.35 2.61
CA VAL A 419 16.06 -25.37 1.21
C VAL A 419 16.16 -23.93 0.73
N THR A 420 17.40 -23.50 0.47
CA THR A 420 17.64 -22.25 -0.23
C THR A 420 17.30 -22.47 -1.69
N GLY A 421 16.13 -21.95 -2.13
CA GLY A 421 15.70 -22.00 -3.52
C GLY A 421 16.47 -21.06 -4.42
#